data_4600a4cc1a2a513b2c16653c80da9d76
#
_entry.id   4600a4cc1a2a513b2c16653c80da9d76
#
_cell.length_a   1.000
_cell.length_b   1.000
_cell.length_c   1.000
_cell.angle_alpha   90.00
_cell.angle_beta   90.00
_cell.angle_gamma   90.00
#
_symmetry.space_group_name_H-M   'P 1'
#
loop_
_entity.id
_entity.type
_entity.pdbx_description
1 polymer ?
#
loop_
_entity_poly.entity_id
_entity_poly.type
_entity_poly.pdbx_seq_one_letter_code
_entity_poly.pdbx_strand_id
1 'polypeptide(L)'
;EAFDFSGKINGASTDKGARHNLDFAKHLSALSEKYEILDSKEMADITGTSYYKNGLFTPKSVIIQPALYIRSIASGLQKKGIKIFENSPVINLTRETNWSARTPKGKVEAPVTILAVNGYLNNFGFMQSRLLHIFTYASMTRELTREENNKLLGRSSWALTSADPMGTTVRRISGTGGNRIIIRNRFTFNPSMNVSKNFLSKACKTHSRAFKNRFPILKNIKMEYQWGGQLCFSRNNVQVIKNLDDGLFSACCQNGLGTAKGTLAGICAAELATKEESEITKALVNEKKPQILPPKPITYIGANSYIKLQEWKAGKEL
;
A
#
# COMPACT_ATOMS: atom_id res chain seq x y z
N GLU A 1 -16.47 -10.00 7.11
CA GLU A 1 -15.85 -8.93 7.90
C GLU A 1 -14.79 -8.19 7.10
N ALA A 2 -14.54 -6.93 7.47
CA ALA A 2 -13.57 -6.09 6.74
C ALA A 2 -12.12 -6.31 7.20
N PHE A 3 -11.91 -7.03 8.31
CA PHE A 3 -10.61 -7.27 8.92
C PHE A 3 -10.53 -8.65 9.60
N ASP A 4 -9.28 -9.15 9.72
CA ASP A 4 -8.92 -10.42 10.32
C ASP A 4 -7.63 -10.24 11.12
N PHE A 5 -7.64 -10.59 12.40
CA PHE A 5 -6.50 -10.49 13.32
C PHE A 5 -5.56 -11.71 13.28
N SER A 6 -5.46 -12.37 12.13
CA SER A 6 -4.64 -13.58 11.97
C SER A 6 -3.12 -13.34 11.93
N GLY A 7 -2.69 -12.09 12.08
CA GLY A 7 -1.27 -11.73 11.97
C GLY A 7 -0.75 -11.69 10.54
N LYS A 8 0.58 -11.50 10.39
CA LYS A 8 1.25 -11.39 9.10
C LYS A 8 2.59 -12.14 9.13
N ILE A 9 2.98 -12.72 8.01
CA ILE A 9 4.26 -13.40 7.83
C ILE A 9 5.15 -12.56 6.89
N ASN A 10 6.42 -12.38 7.25
CA ASN A 10 7.47 -12.03 6.30
C ASN A 10 8.11 -13.34 5.82
N GLY A 11 7.76 -13.79 4.60
CA GLY A 11 8.22 -15.07 4.06
C GLY A 11 9.52 -14.92 3.25
N ALA A 12 10.48 -15.77 3.51
CA ALA A 12 11.75 -15.84 2.78
C ALA A 12 11.88 -17.12 1.96
N SER A 13 12.20 -16.99 0.68
CA SER A 13 12.46 -18.11 -0.22
C SER A 13 13.96 -18.28 -0.51
N THR A 14 14.80 -17.36 -0.02
CA THR A 14 16.26 -17.33 -0.20
C THR A 14 16.97 -17.16 1.14
N ASP A 15 18.25 -17.54 1.19
CA ASP A 15 19.07 -17.32 2.39
C ASP A 15 19.27 -15.82 2.70
N LYS A 16 19.29 -14.99 1.66
CA LYS A 16 19.31 -13.53 1.82
C LYS A 16 18.02 -13.05 2.50
N GLY A 17 16.87 -13.53 2.05
CA GLY A 17 15.57 -13.21 2.68
C GLY A 17 15.52 -13.70 4.12
N ALA A 18 16.03 -14.90 4.41
CA ALA A 18 16.10 -15.42 5.76
C ALA A 18 16.94 -14.52 6.69
N ARG A 19 18.10 -14.03 6.21
CA ARG A 19 18.90 -13.04 6.97
C ARG A 19 18.14 -11.73 7.22
N HIS A 20 17.41 -11.24 6.23
CA HIS A 20 16.56 -10.04 6.43
C HIS A 20 15.52 -10.25 7.54
N ASN A 21 14.91 -11.44 7.64
CA ASN A 21 14.00 -11.77 8.73
C ASN A 21 14.69 -11.75 10.09
N LEU A 22 15.90 -12.31 10.19
CA LEU A 22 16.68 -12.29 11.44
C LEU A 22 17.06 -10.87 11.87
N ASP A 23 17.44 -10.01 10.92
CA ASP A 23 17.72 -8.61 11.23
C ASP A 23 16.48 -7.84 11.64
N PHE A 24 15.34 -8.13 11.00
CA PHE A 24 14.06 -7.55 11.41
C PHE A 24 13.60 -8.06 12.78
N ALA A 25 13.86 -9.31 13.12
CA ALA A 25 13.61 -9.87 14.44
C ALA A 25 14.37 -9.12 15.55
N LYS A 26 15.66 -8.80 15.32
CA LYS A 26 16.45 -7.97 16.26
C LYS A 26 15.81 -6.59 16.45
N HIS A 27 15.33 -5.97 15.37
CA HIS A 27 14.64 -4.68 15.43
C HIS A 27 13.35 -4.75 16.24
N LEU A 28 12.53 -5.80 16.04
CA LEU A 28 11.31 -6.01 16.79
C LEU A 28 11.60 -6.26 18.28
N SER A 29 12.65 -7.03 18.60
CA SER A 29 13.11 -7.23 19.99
C SER A 29 13.48 -5.91 20.66
N ALA A 30 14.19 -5.03 19.95
CA ALA A 30 14.57 -3.70 20.47
C ALA A 30 13.34 -2.80 20.74
N LEU A 31 12.22 -3.04 20.05
CA LEU A 31 10.95 -2.36 20.25
C LEU A 31 10.00 -3.10 21.23
N SER A 32 10.45 -4.19 21.84
CA SER A 32 9.63 -5.08 22.70
C SER A 32 8.37 -5.61 21.99
N GLU A 33 8.43 -5.76 20.66
CA GLU A 33 7.34 -6.31 19.86
C GLU A 33 7.44 -7.83 19.76
N LYS A 34 6.30 -8.51 19.85
CA LYS A 34 6.22 -9.98 19.77
C LYS A 34 6.35 -10.45 18.31
N TYR A 35 7.15 -11.48 18.12
CA TYR A 35 7.28 -12.19 16.84
C TYR A 35 7.63 -13.67 17.07
N GLU A 36 7.52 -14.46 16.02
CA GLU A 36 7.92 -15.87 15.97
C GLU A 36 8.70 -16.11 14.69
N ILE A 37 9.79 -16.87 14.79
CA ILE A 37 10.54 -17.35 13.61
C ILE A 37 9.95 -18.71 13.25
N LEU A 38 9.45 -18.82 12.04
CA LEU A 38 8.87 -20.04 11.47
C LEU A 38 9.90 -20.75 10.59
N ASP A 39 10.07 -22.03 10.78
CA ASP A 39 10.89 -22.86 9.91
C ASP A 39 10.16 -23.23 8.60
N SER A 40 10.82 -24.00 7.73
CA SER A 40 10.26 -24.38 6.43
C SER A 40 9.03 -25.30 6.54
N LYS A 41 8.96 -26.13 7.58
CA LYS A 41 7.82 -27.02 7.83
C LYS A 41 6.62 -26.21 8.30
N GLU A 42 6.81 -25.37 9.30
CA GLU A 42 5.77 -24.45 9.80
C GLU A 42 5.24 -23.53 8.69
N MET A 43 6.14 -23.04 7.82
CA MET A 43 5.75 -22.27 6.63
C MET A 43 4.89 -23.10 5.67
N ALA A 44 5.24 -24.36 5.43
CA ALA A 44 4.44 -25.25 4.57
C ALA A 44 3.08 -25.57 5.20
N ASP A 45 3.03 -25.79 6.51
CA ASP A 45 1.79 -26.05 7.26
C ASP A 45 0.81 -24.86 7.24
N ILE A 46 1.35 -23.62 7.16
CA ILE A 46 0.53 -22.42 7.06
C ILE A 46 0.14 -22.11 5.60
N THR A 47 1.11 -22.13 4.71
CA THR A 47 0.92 -21.62 3.34
C THR A 47 0.44 -22.66 2.35
N GLY A 48 0.56 -23.93 2.66
CA GLY A 48 0.26 -25.04 1.76
C GLY A 48 1.30 -25.24 0.65
N THR A 49 2.50 -24.68 0.82
CA THR A 49 3.58 -24.79 -0.17
C THR A 49 4.96 -24.86 0.50
N SER A 50 5.84 -25.67 -0.06
CA SER A 50 7.25 -25.79 0.36
C SER A 50 8.18 -24.72 -0.25
N TYR A 51 7.63 -23.66 -0.83
CA TYR A 51 8.39 -22.61 -1.51
C TYR A 51 9.27 -21.78 -0.57
N TYR A 52 8.84 -21.60 0.66
CA TYR A 52 9.49 -20.74 1.64
C TYR A 52 10.46 -21.51 2.53
N LYS A 53 11.64 -20.97 2.76
CA LYS A 53 12.67 -21.53 3.64
C LYS A 53 12.42 -21.20 5.11
N ASN A 54 11.98 -19.97 5.38
CA ASN A 54 11.56 -19.52 6.71
C ASN A 54 10.54 -18.40 6.63
N GLY A 55 9.98 -18.05 7.77
CA GLY A 55 9.11 -16.90 7.95
C GLY A 55 9.36 -16.17 9.27
N LEU A 56 9.00 -14.91 9.33
CA LEU A 56 8.86 -14.16 10.58
C LEU A 56 7.40 -13.76 10.73
N PHE A 57 6.76 -14.30 11.74
CA PHE A 57 5.35 -14.03 12.04
C PHE A 57 5.21 -12.90 13.06
N THR A 58 4.31 -11.95 12.80
CA THR A 58 3.97 -10.84 13.70
C THR A 58 2.49 -10.92 14.05
N PRO A 59 2.12 -11.30 15.29
CA PRO A 59 0.73 -11.59 15.67
C PRO A 59 -0.16 -10.35 15.73
N LYS A 60 0.39 -9.17 16.01
CA LYS A 60 -0.37 -7.92 16.11
C LYS A 60 -0.70 -7.26 14.75
N SER A 61 -0.43 -7.92 13.63
CA SER A 61 -0.78 -7.43 12.31
C SER A 61 -2.21 -7.83 11.93
N VAL A 62 -2.88 -6.99 11.18
CA VAL A 62 -4.27 -7.21 10.75
C VAL A 62 -4.33 -7.31 9.23
N ILE A 63 -5.02 -8.33 8.73
CA ILE A 63 -5.40 -8.42 7.32
C ILE A 63 -6.69 -7.65 7.15
N ILE A 64 -6.75 -6.76 6.18
CA ILE A 64 -7.95 -5.99 5.87
C ILE A 64 -8.43 -6.25 4.45
N GLN A 65 -9.73 -6.11 4.21
CA GLN A 65 -10.32 -5.97 2.89
C GLN A 65 -10.46 -4.46 2.58
N PRO A 66 -9.51 -3.86 1.80
CA PRO A 66 -9.38 -2.41 1.75
C PRO A 66 -10.61 -1.71 1.16
N ALA A 67 -11.22 -2.29 0.12
CA ALA A 67 -12.38 -1.70 -0.52
C ALA A 67 -13.63 -1.73 0.39
N LEU A 68 -13.84 -2.84 1.12
CA LEU A 68 -14.93 -2.94 2.08
C LEU A 68 -14.72 -1.97 3.25
N TYR A 69 -13.47 -1.88 3.76
CA TYR A 69 -13.10 -0.98 4.83
C TYR A 69 -13.44 0.49 4.47
N ILE A 70 -12.96 0.98 3.32
CA ILE A 70 -13.18 2.37 2.90
C ILE A 70 -14.67 2.65 2.61
N ARG A 71 -15.37 1.71 1.94
CA ARG A 71 -16.82 1.89 1.68
C ARG A 71 -17.65 1.90 2.96
N SER A 72 -17.29 1.08 3.94
CA SER A 72 -17.97 1.05 5.23
C SER A 72 -17.77 2.35 6.00
N ILE A 73 -16.55 2.91 5.98
CA ILE A 73 -16.27 4.23 6.58
C ILE A 73 -17.10 5.30 5.87
N ALA A 74 -17.07 5.36 4.54
CA ALA A 74 -17.84 6.34 3.77
C ALA A 74 -19.34 6.28 4.09
N SER A 75 -19.91 5.07 4.09
CA SER A 75 -21.32 4.85 4.46
C SER A 75 -21.62 5.28 5.90
N GLY A 76 -20.72 4.97 6.84
CA GLY A 76 -20.86 5.39 8.24
C GLY A 76 -20.82 6.92 8.41
N LEU A 77 -19.94 7.59 7.68
CA LEU A 77 -19.83 9.06 7.69
C LEU A 77 -21.08 9.72 7.09
N GLN A 78 -21.60 9.19 5.98
CA GLN A 78 -22.84 9.69 5.37
C GLN A 78 -24.03 9.56 6.34
N LYS A 79 -24.14 8.45 7.08
CA LYS A 79 -25.18 8.28 8.11
C LYS A 79 -25.07 9.30 9.26
N LYS A 80 -23.86 9.83 9.49
CA LYS A 80 -23.62 10.92 10.45
C LYS A 80 -23.79 12.33 9.85
N GLY A 81 -24.34 12.44 8.64
CA GLY A 81 -24.63 13.70 7.97
C GLY A 81 -23.47 14.31 7.19
N ILE A 82 -22.32 13.63 7.09
CA ILE A 82 -21.19 14.13 6.29
C ILE A 82 -21.52 13.94 4.81
N LYS A 83 -21.41 15.03 4.04
CA LYS A 83 -21.68 15.03 2.61
C LYS A 83 -20.44 14.51 1.85
N ILE A 84 -20.61 13.45 1.06
CA ILE A 84 -19.57 12.88 0.20
C ILE A 84 -20.05 13.03 -1.25
N PHE A 85 -19.26 13.71 -2.07
CA PHE A 85 -19.54 13.95 -3.49
C PHE A 85 -18.62 13.08 -4.34
N GLU A 86 -19.14 11.96 -4.85
CA GLU A 86 -18.45 11.12 -5.81
C GLU A 86 -18.49 11.70 -7.22
N ASN A 87 -17.58 11.26 -8.10
CA ASN A 87 -17.50 11.74 -9.49
C ASN A 87 -17.42 13.28 -9.61
N SER A 88 -16.81 13.91 -8.62
CA SER A 88 -16.70 15.36 -8.48
C SER A 88 -15.23 15.80 -8.39
N PRO A 89 -14.46 15.65 -9.47
CA PRO A 89 -13.04 16.01 -9.46
C PRO A 89 -12.88 17.51 -9.22
N VAL A 90 -12.06 17.88 -8.24
CA VAL A 90 -11.66 19.27 -8.03
C VAL A 90 -10.66 19.66 -9.11
N ILE A 91 -11.05 20.58 -9.99
CA ILE A 91 -10.24 21.05 -11.12
C ILE A 91 -9.50 22.36 -10.82
N ASN A 92 -9.94 23.08 -9.79
CA ASN A 92 -9.29 24.31 -9.34
C ASN A 92 -9.52 24.47 -7.84
N LEU A 93 -8.50 25.01 -7.15
CA LEU A 93 -8.56 25.41 -5.76
C LEU A 93 -8.00 26.81 -5.65
N THR A 94 -8.82 27.76 -5.24
CA THR A 94 -8.44 29.17 -5.09
C THR A 94 -8.84 29.67 -3.72
N ARG A 95 -8.23 30.77 -3.29
CA ARG A 95 -8.58 31.47 -2.07
C ARG A 95 -8.97 32.91 -2.41
N GLU A 96 -10.12 33.32 -1.89
CA GLU A 96 -10.51 34.72 -1.74
C GLU A 96 -10.61 35.00 -0.23
N THR A 97 -11.81 35.18 0.30
CA THR A 97 -12.05 35.17 1.76
C THR A 97 -11.98 33.74 2.31
N ASN A 98 -12.57 32.79 1.59
CA ASN A 98 -12.57 31.35 1.88
C ASN A 98 -11.84 30.58 0.79
N TRP A 99 -11.47 29.34 1.08
CA TRP A 99 -11.04 28.38 0.08
C TRP A 99 -12.22 27.93 -0.77
N SER A 100 -12.07 27.99 -2.07
CA SER A 100 -13.07 27.59 -3.07
C SER A 100 -12.55 26.42 -3.91
N ALA A 101 -13.14 25.24 -3.73
CA ALA A 101 -12.88 24.03 -4.51
C ALA A 101 -13.90 23.93 -5.65
N ARG A 102 -13.47 24.11 -6.89
CA ARG A 102 -14.32 24.07 -8.08
C ARG A 102 -14.28 22.71 -8.76
N THR A 103 -15.44 22.20 -9.10
CA THR A 103 -15.65 21.00 -9.92
C THR A 103 -16.31 21.39 -11.24
N PRO A 104 -16.42 20.50 -12.24
CA PRO A 104 -17.17 20.76 -13.47
C PRO A 104 -18.66 21.07 -13.25
N LYS A 105 -19.25 20.66 -12.12
CA LYS A 105 -20.68 20.78 -11.84
C LYS A 105 -21.03 21.77 -10.73
N GLY A 106 -20.05 22.38 -10.08
CA GLY A 106 -20.30 23.31 -8.98
C GLY A 106 -19.05 23.63 -8.19
N LYS A 107 -19.22 24.34 -7.08
CA LYS A 107 -18.14 24.69 -6.16
C LYS A 107 -18.54 24.45 -4.71
N VAL A 108 -17.53 24.25 -3.85
CA VAL A 108 -17.67 24.24 -2.40
C VAL A 108 -16.73 25.29 -1.83
N GLU A 109 -17.23 26.10 -0.93
CA GLU A 109 -16.46 27.12 -0.24
C GLU A 109 -16.43 26.84 1.26
N ALA A 110 -15.25 26.94 1.86
CA ALA A 110 -15.04 26.71 3.28
C ALA A 110 -13.86 27.54 3.80
N PRO A 111 -13.91 28.03 5.05
CA PRO A 111 -12.79 28.73 5.68
C PRO A 111 -11.59 27.79 5.91
N VAL A 112 -11.86 26.48 6.06
CA VAL A 112 -10.87 25.45 6.32
C VAL A 112 -10.98 24.34 5.27
N THR A 113 -9.85 23.96 4.69
CA THR A 113 -9.75 22.90 3.68
C THR A 113 -8.61 21.94 4.01
N ILE A 114 -8.84 20.64 3.87
CA ILE A 114 -7.82 19.60 4.03
C ILE A 114 -7.61 18.90 2.69
N LEU A 115 -6.38 18.95 2.16
CA LEU A 115 -5.98 18.19 0.98
C LEU A 115 -5.55 16.77 1.39
N ALA A 116 -6.41 15.78 1.17
CA ALA A 116 -6.14 14.35 1.39
C ALA A 116 -5.90 13.61 0.05
N VAL A 117 -5.22 14.26 -0.87
CA VAL A 117 -5.11 13.88 -2.29
C VAL A 117 -3.83 13.08 -2.61
N ASN A 118 -3.10 12.64 -1.59
CA ASN A 118 -1.86 11.87 -1.69
C ASN A 118 -0.87 12.46 -2.71
N GLY A 119 -0.48 11.71 -3.75
CA GLY A 119 0.43 12.15 -4.81
C GLY A 119 -0.10 13.28 -5.70
N TYR A 120 -1.42 13.49 -5.74
CA TYR A 120 -2.02 14.59 -6.51
C TYR A 120 -1.78 15.99 -5.89
N LEU A 121 -1.12 16.07 -4.74
CA LEU A 121 -0.78 17.34 -4.09
C LEU A 121 0.02 18.28 -5.01
N ASN A 122 0.81 17.72 -5.94
CA ASN A 122 1.53 18.49 -6.95
C ASN A 122 0.59 19.24 -7.92
N ASN A 123 -0.60 18.71 -8.19
CA ASN A 123 -1.57 19.35 -9.10
C ASN A 123 -2.17 20.61 -8.49
N PHE A 124 -2.10 20.74 -7.17
CA PHE A 124 -2.53 21.93 -6.43
C PHE A 124 -1.40 22.92 -6.15
N GLY A 125 -0.24 22.75 -6.80
CA GLY A 125 0.90 23.68 -6.67
C GLY A 125 1.86 23.36 -5.51
N PHE A 126 1.56 22.40 -4.65
CA PHE A 126 2.35 22.10 -3.47
C PHE A 126 3.33 20.95 -3.69
N MET A 127 4.45 20.97 -2.96
CA MET A 127 5.48 19.93 -2.96
C MET A 127 6.05 19.60 -4.36
N GLN A 128 6.17 20.59 -5.24
CA GLN A 128 6.73 20.42 -6.57
C GLN A 128 8.13 19.80 -6.52
N SER A 129 8.38 18.83 -7.40
CA SER A 129 9.66 18.10 -7.50
C SER A 129 10.09 17.42 -6.17
N ARG A 130 9.16 16.97 -5.32
CA ARG A 130 9.45 16.33 -4.03
C ARG A 130 8.77 14.98 -3.84
N LEU A 131 7.80 14.63 -4.68
CA LEU A 131 6.99 13.43 -4.55
C LEU A 131 7.31 12.43 -5.65
N LEU A 132 7.49 11.15 -5.26
CA LEU A 132 7.73 10.02 -6.15
C LEU A 132 6.41 9.26 -6.35
N HIS A 133 5.94 9.22 -7.58
CA HIS A 133 4.73 8.51 -7.99
C HIS A 133 5.09 7.07 -8.40
N ILE A 134 4.90 6.14 -7.50
CA ILE A 134 5.21 4.72 -7.70
C ILE A 134 3.91 3.94 -7.89
N PHE A 135 3.87 3.07 -8.89
CA PHE A 135 2.80 2.11 -9.05
C PHE A 135 3.27 0.73 -8.59
N THR A 136 2.38 0.00 -7.94
CA THR A 136 2.51 -1.43 -7.70
C THR A 136 1.34 -2.15 -8.35
N TYR A 137 1.54 -3.43 -8.67
CA TYR A 137 0.59 -4.21 -9.44
C TYR A 137 0.18 -5.45 -8.70
N ALA A 138 -1.07 -5.84 -8.83
CA ALA A 138 -1.62 -7.05 -8.24
C ALA A 138 -2.49 -7.81 -9.24
N SER A 139 -2.56 -9.12 -9.01
CA SER A 139 -3.49 -10.01 -9.70
C SER A 139 -4.14 -10.93 -8.68
N MET A 140 -5.37 -11.33 -8.93
CA MET A 140 -6.12 -12.25 -8.10
C MET A 140 -6.65 -13.38 -8.96
N THR A 141 -6.57 -14.61 -8.46
CA THR A 141 -7.11 -15.78 -9.15
C THR A 141 -8.61 -15.68 -9.29
N ARG A 142 -9.19 -16.43 -10.22
CA ARG A 142 -10.60 -16.82 -10.09
C ARG A 142 -10.80 -17.52 -8.74
N GLU A 143 -12.05 -17.65 -8.35
CA GLU A 143 -12.38 -18.45 -7.19
C GLU A 143 -11.88 -19.89 -7.38
N LEU A 144 -11.25 -20.43 -6.35
CA LEU A 144 -10.81 -21.82 -6.29
C LEU A 144 -12.04 -22.73 -6.08
N THR A 145 -12.13 -23.81 -6.83
CA THR A 145 -13.14 -24.83 -6.57
C THR A 145 -12.87 -25.51 -5.24
N ARG A 146 -13.87 -26.23 -4.70
CA ARG A 146 -13.72 -27.00 -3.47
C ARG A 146 -12.57 -28.03 -3.58
N GLU A 147 -12.45 -28.68 -4.72
CA GLU A 147 -11.36 -29.64 -5.00
C GLU A 147 -9.99 -28.97 -5.01
N GLU A 148 -9.85 -27.82 -5.71
CA GLU A 148 -8.61 -27.05 -5.74
C GLU A 148 -8.22 -26.53 -4.37
N ASN A 149 -9.18 -26.04 -3.61
CA ASN A 149 -8.97 -25.56 -2.25
C ASN A 149 -8.54 -26.68 -1.29
N ASN A 150 -9.08 -27.89 -1.47
CA ASN A 150 -8.69 -29.07 -0.68
C ASN A 150 -7.30 -29.60 -1.07
N LYS A 151 -6.89 -29.48 -2.35
CA LYS A 151 -5.53 -29.82 -2.79
C LYS A 151 -4.49 -28.87 -2.24
N LEU A 152 -4.85 -27.62 -2.05
CA LEU A 152 -3.97 -26.63 -1.43
C LEU A 152 -4.05 -26.76 0.09
N LEU A 153 -3.19 -27.55 0.66
CA LEU A 153 -3.04 -27.70 2.09
C LEU A 153 -2.80 -26.33 2.78
N GLY A 154 -2.68 -26.32 4.09
CA GLY A 154 -2.43 -25.11 4.86
C GLY A 154 -3.71 -24.40 5.32
N ARG A 155 -3.53 -23.22 5.93
CA ARG A 155 -4.64 -22.43 6.46
C ARG A 155 -5.48 -21.81 5.34
N SER A 156 -6.77 -21.68 5.55
CA SER A 156 -7.70 -21.09 4.56
C SER A 156 -7.50 -19.60 4.33
N SER A 157 -6.94 -18.89 5.30
CA SER A 157 -6.64 -17.45 5.22
C SER A 157 -5.27 -17.15 5.83
N TRP A 158 -4.44 -16.40 5.12
CA TRP A 158 -3.16 -15.88 5.60
C TRP A 158 -2.64 -14.77 4.71
N ALA A 159 -1.76 -13.93 5.27
CA ALA A 159 -1.07 -12.88 4.54
C ALA A 159 0.45 -13.00 4.70
N LEU A 160 1.14 -12.93 3.58
CA LEU A 160 2.58 -12.99 3.51
C LEU A 160 3.12 -11.83 2.67
N THR A 161 4.05 -11.07 3.22
CA THR A 161 4.92 -10.17 2.46
C THR A 161 6.27 -10.84 2.30
N SER A 162 6.97 -10.63 1.19
CA SER A 162 8.34 -11.13 1.08
C SER A 162 9.26 -10.46 2.11
N ALA A 163 10.24 -11.20 2.59
CA ALA A 163 11.33 -10.67 3.40
C ALA A 163 12.21 -9.67 2.61
N ASP A 164 12.32 -9.83 1.28
CA ASP A 164 12.91 -8.82 0.40
C ASP A 164 11.83 -7.79 0.01
N PRO A 165 12.09 -6.46 0.17
CA PRO A 165 11.11 -5.41 -0.11
C PRO A 165 10.55 -5.43 -1.54
N MET A 166 11.31 -5.94 -2.51
CA MET A 166 10.89 -6.03 -3.92
C MET A 166 10.25 -7.38 -4.26
N GLY A 167 10.18 -8.30 -3.30
CA GLY A 167 9.63 -9.63 -3.50
C GLY A 167 8.09 -9.65 -3.58
N THR A 168 7.58 -10.85 -3.76
CA THR A 168 6.16 -11.10 -3.99
C THR A 168 5.37 -11.15 -2.68
N THR A 169 4.38 -10.28 -2.53
CA THR A 169 3.34 -10.41 -1.51
C THR A 169 2.30 -11.43 -1.98
N VAL A 170 1.90 -12.32 -1.10
CA VAL A 170 0.87 -13.33 -1.34
C VAL A 170 -0.20 -13.25 -0.25
N ARG A 171 -1.44 -13.37 -0.64
CA ARG A 171 -2.55 -13.53 0.32
C ARG A 171 -3.44 -14.66 -0.15
N ARG A 172 -3.75 -15.59 0.72
CA ARG A 172 -4.87 -16.51 0.57
C ARG A 172 -6.03 -15.95 1.35
N ILE A 173 -7.14 -15.78 0.71
CA ILE A 173 -8.38 -15.25 1.30
C ILE A 173 -9.48 -16.28 1.20
N SER A 174 -10.39 -16.26 2.18
CA SER A 174 -11.60 -17.05 2.22
C SER A 174 -12.76 -16.21 2.79
N GLY A 175 -13.99 -16.67 2.67
CA GLY A 175 -15.17 -15.94 3.14
C GLY A 175 -15.72 -14.98 2.09
N THR A 176 -15.98 -13.73 2.45
CA THR A 176 -16.55 -12.72 1.53
C THR A 176 -15.62 -12.47 0.35
N GLY A 177 -16.05 -12.79 -0.88
CA GLY A 177 -15.26 -12.71 -2.11
C GLY A 177 -14.69 -14.06 -2.56
N GLY A 178 -14.98 -15.15 -1.84
CA GLY A 178 -14.61 -16.53 -2.20
C GLY A 178 -13.19 -16.91 -1.81
N ASN A 179 -12.83 -18.16 -2.13
CA ASN A 179 -11.49 -18.70 -1.89
C ASN A 179 -10.58 -18.29 -3.05
N ARG A 180 -9.66 -17.37 -2.82
CA ARG A 180 -8.80 -16.81 -3.87
C ARG A 180 -7.37 -16.60 -3.38
N ILE A 181 -6.44 -16.49 -4.32
CA ILE A 181 -5.05 -16.12 -4.04
C ILE A 181 -4.74 -14.81 -4.76
N ILE A 182 -4.16 -13.87 -4.02
CA ILE A 182 -3.71 -12.58 -4.51
C ILE A 182 -2.20 -12.58 -4.58
N ILE A 183 -1.65 -12.15 -5.69
CA ILE A 183 -0.22 -11.96 -5.94
C ILE A 183 0.02 -10.48 -6.22
N ARG A 184 0.94 -9.87 -5.49
CA ARG A 184 1.39 -8.48 -5.70
C ARG A 184 2.91 -8.42 -5.80
N ASN A 185 3.40 -7.91 -6.87
CA ASN A 185 4.79 -7.53 -7.07
C ASN A 185 4.90 -6.50 -8.19
N ARG A 186 6.11 -6.18 -8.61
CA ARG A 186 6.45 -5.17 -9.58
C ARG A 186 6.10 -3.75 -9.15
N PHE A 187 7.05 -2.88 -9.43
CA PHE A 187 6.91 -1.45 -9.20
C PHE A 187 7.34 -0.68 -10.44
N THR A 188 6.76 0.49 -10.66
CA THR A 188 7.21 1.42 -11.69
C THR A 188 7.13 2.83 -11.15
N PHE A 189 8.13 3.66 -11.44
CA PHE A 189 8.02 5.10 -11.27
C PHE A 189 7.33 5.69 -12.48
N ASN A 190 6.19 6.33 -12.28
CA ASN A 190 5.42 6.93 -13.35
C ASN A 190 4.83 8.29 -12.92
N PRO A 191 5.54 9.39 -13.25
CA PRO A 191 5.12 10.74 -12.86
C PRO A 191 3.84 11.22 -13.55
N SER A 192 3.40 10.60 -14.67
CA SER A 192 2.13 10.93 -15.31
C SER A 192 0.91 10.40 -14.56
N MET A 193 1.12 9.57 -13.52
CA MET A 193 0.08 8.93 -12.71
C MET A 193 -0.92 8.07 -13.50
N ASN A 194 -0.52 7.62 -14.68
CA ASN A 194 -1.31 6.73 -15.55
C ASN A 194 -0.56 5.42 -15.80
N VAL A 195 -1.27 4.32 -15.76
CA VAL A 195 -0.73 2.98 -16.09
C VAL A 195 -1.21 2.57 -17.47
N SER A 196 -0.28 2.32 -18.37
CA SER A 196 -0.62 1.77 -19.68
C SER A 196 -1.04 0.30 -19.56
N LYS A 197 -1.96 -0.14 -20.43
CA LYS A 197 -2.37 -1.56 -20.53
C LYS A 197 -1.18 -2.50 -20.74
N ASN A 198 -0.15 -2.05 -21.46
CA ASN A 198 1.08 -2.82 -21.68
C ASN A 198 1.87 -3.07 -20.39
N PHE A 199 2.01 -2.08 -19.52
CA PHE A 199 2.68 -2.27 -18.24
C PHE A 199 1.90 -3.24 -17.35
N LEU A 200 0.60 -3.08 -17.28
CA LEU A 200 -0.26 -3.99 -16.52
C LEU A 200 -0.10 -5.43 -17.04
N SER A 201 -0.20 -5.65 -18.35
CA SER A 201 -0.03 -6.97 -18.96
C SER A 201 1.33 -7.60 -18.64
N LYS A 202 2.44 -6.83 -18.71
CA LYS A 202 3.78 -7.32 -18.35
C LYS A 202 3.88 -7.70 -16.86
N ALA A 203 3.32 -6.90 -15.97
CA ALA A 203 3.27 -7.21 -14.54
C ALA A 203 2.48 -8.51 -14.28
N CYS A 204 1.33 -8.67 -14.92
CA CYS A 204 0.48 -9.85 -14.80
C CYS A 204 1.16 -11.15 -15.24
N LYS A 205 1.99 -11.11 -16.29
CA LYS A 205 2.83 -12.26 -16.69
C LYS A 205 3.78 -12.66 -15.57
N THR A 206 4.36 -11.68 -14.86
CA THR A 206 5.23 -11.93 -13.70
C THR A 206 4.45 -12.51 -12.54
N HIS A 207 3.24 -11.98 -12.25
CA HIS A 207 2.37 -12.53 -11.22
C HIS A 207 1.99 -13.99 -11.49
N SER A 208 1.63 -14.31 -12.72
CA SER A 208 1.31 -15.69 -13.12
C SER A 208 2.49 -16.64 -12.93
N ARG A 209 3.72 -16.19 -13.24
CA ARG A 209 4.94 -16.97 -12.99
C ARG A 209 5.19 -17.13 -11.49
N ALA A 210 5.12 -16.06 -10.72
CA ALA A 210 5.30 -16.08 -9.26
C ALA A 210 4.29 -17.00 -8.58
N PHE A 211 3.04 -17.01 -9.04
CA PHE A 211 1.99 -17.91 -8.58
C PHE A 211 2.30 -19.37 -8.88
N LYS A 212 2.64 -19.70 -10.13
CA LYS A 212 2.95 -21.07 -10.55
C LYS A 212 4.14 -21.65 -9.80
N ASN A 213 5.17 -20.84 -9.54
CA ASN A 213 6.34 -21.25 -8.79
C ASN A 213 6.00 -21.58 -7.32
N ARG A 214 5.09 -20.83 -6.71
CA ARG A 214 4.69 -21.01 -5.33
C ARG A 214 3.66 -22.12 -5.16
N PHE A 215 2.76 -22.27 -6.14
CA PHE A 215 1.66 -23.23 -6.09
C PHE A 215 1.63 -24.11 -7.34
N PRO A 216 2.62 -25.02 -7.53
CA PRO A 216 2.70 -25.86 -8.72
C PRO A 216 1.46 -26.74 -8.93
N ILE A 217 0.80 -27.18 -7.83
CA ILE A 217 -0.44 -27.96 -7.88
C ILE A 217 -1.63 -27.17 -8.48
N LEU A 218 -1.56 -25.83 -8.44
CA LEU A 218 -2.58 -24.90 -8.97
C LEU A 218 -2.12 -24.17 -10.27
N LYS A 219 -1.09 -24.68 -10.94
CA LYS A 219 -0.43 -24.01 -12.10
C LYS A 219 -1.38 -23.61 -13.24
N ASN A 220 -2.53 -24.28 -13.36
CA ASN A 220 -3.53 -24.06 -14.41
C ASN A 220 -4.58 -23.01 -14.05
N ILE A 221 -4.58 -22.51 -12.78
CA ILE A 221 -5.51 -21.48 -12.34
C ILE A 221 -5.17 -20.16 -13.01
N LYS A 222 -6.20 -19.50 -13.55
CA LYS A 222 -6.06 -18.20 -14.22
C LYS A 222 -6.24 -17.06 -13.24
N MET A 223 -5.53 -15.95 -13.50
CA MET A 223 -5.78 -14.66 -12.85
C MET A 223 -7.03 -14.05 -13.50
N GLU A 224 -8.06 -13.84 -12.69
CA GLU A 224 -9.33 -13.25 -13.10
C GLU A 224 -9.28 -11.73 -13.05
N TYR A 225 -8.68 -11.18 -11.97
CA TYR A 225 -8.56 -9.75 -11.76
C TYR A 225 -7.11 -9.31 -11.83
N GLN A 226 -6.92 -8.12 -12.40
CA GLN A 226 -5.61 -7.52 -12.59
C GLN A 226 -5.73 -6.00 -12.45
N TRP A 227 -4.92 -5.40 -11.60
CA TRP A 227 -4.96 -3.94 -11.37
C TRP A 227 -3.60 -3.37 -11.00
N GLY A 228 -3.47 -2.06 -11.14
CA GLY A 228 -2.36 -1.27 -10.61
C GLY A 228 -2.87 -0.26 -9.59
N GLY A 229 -2.09 -0.02 -8.56
CA GLY A 229 -2.37 0.97 -7.52
C GLY A 229 -1.25 2.00 -7.43
N GLN A 230 -1.65 3.26 -7.32
CA GLN A 230 -0.72 4.37 -7.16
C GLN A 230 -0.32 4.53 -5.69
N LEU A 231 0.96 4.73 -5.48
CA LEU A 231 1.56 5.07 -4.20
C LEU A 231 2.32 6.39 -4.34
N CYS A 232 2.40 7.14 -3.26
CA CYS A 232 3.20 8.34 -3.17
C CYS A 232 4.28 8.16 -2.12
N PHE A 233 5.53 8.44 -2.50
CA PHE A 233 6.68 8.39 -1.62
C PHE A 233 7.41 9.72 -1.60
N SER A 234 8.10 10.01 -0.50
CA SER A 234 9.16 11.01 -0.43
C SER A 234 10.52 10.32 -0.32
N ARG A 235 11.57 10.98 -0.81
CA ARG A 235 12.93 10.41 -0.77
C ARG A 235 13.42 10.13 0.65
N ASN A 236 13.04 10.95 1.60
CA ASN A 236 13.39 10.83 3.02
C ASN A 236 12.30 10.19 3.88
N ASN A 237 11.32 9.53 3.26
CA ASN A 237 10.25 8.75 3.90
C ASN A 237 9.36 9.54 4.88
N VAL A 238 9.30 10.87 4.75
CA VAL A 238 8.41 11.72 5.56
C VAL A 238 7.05 11.90 4.88
N GLN A 239 6.01 12.09 5.69
CA GLN A 239 4.67 12.43 5.20
C GLN A 239 4.52 13.94 4.97
N VAL A 240 3.47 14.33 4.29
CA VAL A 240 3.09 15.74 4.14
C VAL A 240 1.85 16.00 4.99
N ILE A 241 2.08 16.19 6.28
CA ILE A 241 1.09 16.61 7.27
C ILE A 241 1.50 18.01 7.70
N LYS A 242 0.94 19.02 7.04
CA LYS A 242 1.40 20.40 7.16
C LYS A 242 0.25 21.40 7.03
N ASN A 243 0.39 22.52 7.68
CA ASN A 243 -0.27 23.74 7.24
C ASN A 243 0.42 24.20 5.94
N LEU A 244 -0.31 24.22 4.83
CA LEU A 244 0.18 24.60 3.50
C LEU A 244 0.00 26.09 3.26
N ASP A 245 -1.08 26.67 3.76
CA ASP A 245 -1.46 28.07 3.74
C ASP A 245 -2.51 28.31 4.84
N ASP A 246 -2.85 29.56 5.11
CA ASP A 246 -3.86 29.89 6.12
C ASP A 246 -5.21 29.21 5.79
N GLY A 247 -5.72 28.40 6.72
CA GLY A 247 -6.89 27.57 6.54
C GLY A 247 -6.72 26.40 5.56
N LEU A 248 -5.51 26.09 5.07
CA LEU A 248 -5.26 24.97 4.16
C LEU A 248 -4.27 23.97 4.75
N PHE A 249 -4.71 22.75 4.97
CA PHE A 249 -3.94 21.67 5.57
C PHE A 249 -3.76 20.50 4.61
N SER A 250 -2.81 19.61 4.89
CA SER A 250 -2.58 18.42 4.09
C SER A 250 -2.43 17.15 4.91
N ALA A 251 -2.95 16.04 4.35
CA ALA A 251 -2.81 14.66 4.83
C ALA A 251 -2.36 13.77 3.66
N CYS A 252 -1.12 13.90 3.22
CA CYS A 252 -0.62 13.32 1.97
C CYS A 252 0.69 12.56 2.15
N CYS A 253 1.12 11.84 1.10
CA CYS A 253 2.41 11.14 1.03
C CYS A 253 2.58 10.06 2.11
N GLN A 254 1.70 9.03 2.08
CA GLN A 254 1.68 7.95 3.10
C GLN A 254 2.84 6.94 2.95
N ASN A 255 3.76 7.12 2.00
CA ASN A 255 4.93 6.27 1.79
C ASN A 255 4.60 4.76 1.70
N GLY A 256 3.53 4.42 0.96
CA GLY A 256 3.11 3.05 0.71
C GLY A 256 2.32 2.36 1.83
N LEU A 257 2.14 2.98 2.99
CA LEU A 257 1.39 2.45 4.14
C LEU A 257 0.03 3.15 4.29
N GLY A 258 -0.74 3.18 3.21
CA GLY A 258 -1.95 4.01 3.06
C GLY A 258 -2.95 3.90 4.20
N THR A 259 -3.29 2.70 4.66
CA THR A 259 -4.30 2.53 5.72
C THR A 259 -3.85 3.11 7.06
N ALA A 260 -2.71 2.67 7.59
CA ALA A 260 -2.23 3.12 8.90
C ALA A 260 -1.78 4.58 8.87
N LYS A 261 -0.83 4.93 7.97
CA LYS A 261 -0.33 6.29 7.85
C LYS A 261 -1.37 7.28 7.32
N GLY A 262 -2.29 6.83 6.46
CA GLY A 262 -3.39 7.68 5.98
C GLY A 262 -4.40 8.02 7.07
N THR A 263 -4.75 7.07 7.92
CA THR A 263 -5.62 7.33 9.08
C THR A 263 -4.96 8.31 10.04
N LEU A 264 -3.69 8.06 10.39
CA LEU A 264 -2.93 8.96 11.25
C LEU A 264 -2.80 10.36 10.66
N ALA A 265 -2.48 10.47 9.37
CA ALA A 265 -2.40 11.76 8.69
C ALA A 265 -3.73 12.51 8.69
N GLY A 266 -4.85 11.79 8.54
CA GLY A 266 -6.20 12.36 8.63
C GLY A 266 -6.51 12.92 10.02
N ILE A 267 -6.17 12.18 11.08
CA ILE A 267 -6.33 12.64 12.46
C ILE A 267 -5.49 13.91 12.69
N CYS A 268 -4.21 13.87 12.36
CA CYS A 268 -3.33 15.03 12.54
C CYS A 268 -3.79 16.26 11.75
N ALA A 269 -4.27 16.08 10.51
CA ALA A 269 -4.77 17.19 9.72
C ALA A 269 -6.08 17.77 10.29
N ALA A 270 -6.94 16.94 10.88
CA ALA A 270 -8.13 17.38 11.58
C ALA A 270 -7.78 18.19 12.85
N GLU A 271 -6.85 17.68 13.67
CA GLU A 271 -6.35 18.39 14.85
C GLU A 271 -5.74 19.76 14.50
N LEU A 272 -4.92 19.83 13.43
CA LEU A 272 -4.41 21.11 12.93
C LEU A 272 -5.54 22.07 12.53
N ALA A 273 -6.57 21.56 11.87
CA ALA A 273 -7.69 22.33 11.37
C ALA A 273 -8.58 22.86 12.52
N THR A 274 -8.69 22.12 13.62
CA THR A 274 -9.46 22.50 14.82
C THR A 274 -8.61 23.21 15.89
N LYS A 275 -7.30 23.40 15.61
CA LYS A 275 -6.33 23.99 16.55
C LYS A 275 -6.16 23.15 17.83
N GLU A 276 -6.38 21.85 17.72
CA GLU A 276 -6.05 20.86 18.73
C GLU A 276 -4.73 20.21 18.35
N GLU A 277 -3.88 19.92 19.33
CA GLU A 277 -2.56 19.35 19.05
C GLU A 277 -2.21 18.25 20.06
N SER A 278 -2.28 16.98 19.62
CA SER A 278 -1.69 15.86 20.34
C SER A 278 -0.17 15.83 20.18
N GLU A 279 0.51 15.12 21.07
CA GLU A 279 1.97 14.90 20.98
C GLU A 279 2.38 14.23 19.64
N ILE A 280 1.54 13.33 19.11
CA ILE A 280 1.77 12.69 17.83
C ILE A 280 1.71 13.72 16.71
N THR A 281 0.70 14.59 16.72
CA THR A 281 0.55 15.65 15.71
C THR A 281 1.72 16.62 15.77
N LYS A 282 2.14 17.07 16.94
CA LYS A 282 3.34 17.91 17.12
C LYS A 282 4.59 17.26 16.54
N ALA A 283 4.81 15.96 16.82
CA ALA A 283 5.95 15.23 16.29
C ALA A 283 5.96 15.15 14.77
N LEU A 284 4.82 14.77 14.15
CA LEU A 284 4.71 14.58 12.70
C LEU A 284 4.72 15.90 11.92
N VAL A 285 4.13 16.94 12.46
CA VAL A 285 4.15 18.29 11.86
C VAL A 285 5.55 18.88 11.85
N ASN A 286 6.36 18.58 12.86
CA ASN A 286 7.75 19.04 12.97
C ASN A 286 8.75 18.23 12.11
N GLU A 287 8.32 17.12 11.48
CA GLU A 287 9.17 16.40 10.53
C GLU A 287 9.66 17.34 9.42
N LYS A 288 10.87 17.06 8.90
CA LYS A 288 11.42 17.78 7.74
C LYS A 288 10.47 17.69 6.53
N LYS A 289 10.58 18.66 5.63
CA LYS A 289 9.85 18.58 4.34
C LYS A 289 10.42 17.43 3.48
N PRO A 290 9.61 16.84 2.58
CA PRO A 290 10.11 15.96 1.54
C PRO A 290 11.29 16.57 0.80
N GLN A 291 12.36 15.80 0.60
CA GLN A 291 13.56 16.26 -0.10
C GLN A 291 13.27 16.54 -1.58
N ILE A 292 13.97 17.53 -2.13
CA ILE A 292 13.90 17.84 -3.57
C ILE A 292 14.49 16.65 -4.35
N LEU A 293 13.80 16.29 -5.43
CA LEU A 293 14.23 15.28 -6.39
C LEU A 293 15.10 15.93 -7.46
N PRO A 294 16.04 15.19 -8.05
CA PRO A 294 16.74 15.62 -9.25
C PRO A 294 15.78 16.02 -10.38
N PRO A 295 16.23 16.75 -11.40
CA PRO A 295 15.41 17.07 -12.57
C PRO A 295 14.71 15.85 -13.16
N LYS A 296 13.50 16.04 -13.74
CA LYS A 296 12.62 14.96 -14.21
C LYS A 296 13.31 13.85 -15.01
N PRO A 297 14.17 14.15 -16.04
CA PRO A 297 14.82 13.08 -16.80
C PRO A 297 15.69 12.17 -15.91
N ILE A 298 16.49 12.77 -15.02
CA ILE A 298 17.39 12.05 -14.11
C ILE A 298 16.60 11.22 -13.12
N THR A 299 15.56 11.80 -12.51
CA THR A 299 14.67 11.09 -11.58
C THR A 299 13.98 9.92 -12.27
N TYR A 300 13.50 10.10 -13.51
CA TYR A 300 12.82 9.03 -14.24
C TYR A 300 13.75 7.83 -14.53
N ILE A 301 14.92 8.11 -15.08
CA ILE A 301 15.91 7.08 -15.40
C ILE A 301 16.41 6.43 -14.11
N GLY A 302 16.82 7.24 -13.13
CA GLY A 302 17.38 6.76 -11.87
C GLY A 302 16.39 5.88 -11.07
N ALA A 303 15.17 6.34 -10.89
CA ALA A 303 14.15 5.59 -10.15
C ALA A 303 13.79 4.27 -10.83
N ASN A 304 13.55 4.27 -12.14
CA ASN A 304 13.22 3.03 -12.86
C ASN A 304 14.41 2.07 -12.95
N SER A 305 15.64 2.55 -13.13
CA SER A 305 16.83 1.71 -13.11
C SER A 305 17.07 1.12 -11.72
N TYR A 306 16.90 1.90 -10.67
CA TYR A 306 16.98 1.42 -9.29
C TYR A 306 15.94 0.33 -9.01
N ILE A 307 14.67 0.56 -9.36
CA ILE A 307 13.60 -0.42 -9.21
C ILE A 307 13.95 -1.73 -9.92
N LYS A 308 14.38 -1.69 -11.19
CA LYS A 308 14.76 -2.87 -11.96
C LYS A 308 15.94 -3.61 -11.34
N LEU A 309 16.95 -2.89 -10.87
CA LEU A 309 18.12 -3.49 -10.21
C LEU A 309 17.70 -4.20 -8.92
N GLN A 310 16.84 -3.58 -8.10
CA GLN A 310 16.37 -4.20 -6.86
C GLN A 310 15.46 -5.41 -7.13
N GLU A 311 14.58 -5.34 -8.13
CA GLU A 311 13.78 -6.48 -8.58
C GLU A 311 14.66 -7.65 -9.06
N TRP A 312 15.73 -7.36 -9.79
CA TRP A 312 16.70 -8.37 -10.21
C TRP A 312 17.42 -9.00 -9.00
N LYS A 313 17.85 -8.18 -8.03
CA LYS A 313 18.49 -8.67 -6.79
C LYS A 313 17.55 -9.48 -5.90
N ALA A 314 16.24 -9.25 -5.97
CA ALA A 314 15.24 -10.02 -5.23
C ALA A 314 15.18 -11.48 -5.73
N GLY A 315 15.50 -11.76 -6.99
CA GLY A 315 15.64 -13.13 -7.53
C GLY A 315 14.40 -13.98 -7.26
N LYS A 316 14.57 -15.09 -6.52
CA LYS A 316 13.47 -16.01 -6.18
C LYS A 316 12.42 -15.38 -5.25
N GLU A 317 12.72 -14.29 -4.56
CA GLU A 317 11.70 -13.59 -3.74
C GLU A 317 10.62 -12.91 -4.62
N LEU A 318 10.97 -12.55 -5.88
CA LEU A 318 10.06 -12.01 -6.86
C LEU A 318 9.29 -13.14 -7.59
#